data_131b29332a897281946652abc91138e5
#
_entry.id   131b29332a897281946652abc91138e5
#
_cell.length_a   1.000
_cell.length_b   1.000
_cell.length_c   1.000
_cell.angle_alpha   90.00
_cell.angle_beta   90.00
_cell.angle_gamma   90.00
#
_symmetry.space_group_name_H-M   'P 1'
#
loop_
_entity.id
_entity.type
_entity.pdbx_description
1 polymer ?
#
loop_
_entity_poly.entity_id
_entity_poly.type
_entity_poly.pdbx_seq_one_letter_code
_entity_poly.pdbx_strand_id
1 'polypeptide(L)'
;MIDIGIVHYRIKNENEIDAIWYSSRLDNKETGKGIAIGDTSNGFPGEYKITYFDPDGNDTGTFDLKIIKSGSVHELYWSLDGEVLFVGVGIETSDGFSVGWRKAQ
;
A
#
# COMPACT_ATOMS: atom_id res chain seq x y z
N MET A 1 19.22 0.98 -10.84
CA MET A 1 17.77 1.16 -11.05
C MET A 1 17.12 1.73 -9.79
N ILE A 2 16.24 2.69 -9.96
CA ILE A 2 15.50 3.26 -8.85
C ILE A 2 14.31 2.36 -8.54
N ASP A 3 14.14 2.01 -7.26
CA ASP A 3 12.96 1.25 -6.85
C ASP A 3 11.76 2.18 -6.77
N ILE A 4 10.84 1.99 -7.67
CA ILE A 4 9.62 2.76 -7.74
C ILE A 4 8.44 1.81 -7.92
N GLY A 5 7.33 2.17 -7.34
CA GLY A 5 6.15 1.34 -7.47
C GLY A 5 4.86 2.13 -7.37
N ILE A 6 3.80 1.44 -7.70
CA ILE A 6 2.44 1.97 -7.63
C ILE A 6 1.56 0.93 -6.97
N VAL A 7 0.59 1.38 -6.21
CA VAL A 7 -0.41 0.50 -5.62
C VAL A 7 -1.76 1.20 -5.66
N HIS A 8 -2.80 0.42 -5.92
CA HIS A 8 -4.17 0.91 -5.91
C HIS A 8 -4.94 0.14 -4.85
N TYR A 9 -5.58 0.87 -3.93
CA TYR A 9 -6.32 0.29 -2.82
C TYR A 9 -7.82 0.49 -2.99
N ARG A 10 -8.59 -0.50 -2.55
CA ARG A 10 -10.04 -0.41 -2.46
C ARG A 10 -10.49 -0.94 -1.12
N ILE A 11 -11.39 -0.22 -0.46
CA ILE A 11 -11.99 -0.69 0.78
C ILE A 11 -12.94 -1.82 0.44
N LYS A 12 -12.71 -2.99 1.05
CA LYS A 12 -13.53 -4.18 0.84
C LYS A 12 -14.65 -4.26 1.87
N ASN A 13 -14.35 -3.95 3.12
CA ASN A 13 -15.33 -3.93 4.21
C ASN A 13 -14.76 -3.11 5.37
N GLU A 14 -15.42 -3.15 6.53
CA GLU A 14 -15.05 -2.36 7.71
C GLU A 14 -13.65 -2.62 8.24
N ASN A 15 -13.06 -3.76 7.89
CA ASN A 15 -11.79 -4.21 8.46
C ASN A 15 -10.74 -4.53 7.42
N GLU A 16 -11.04 -4.34 6.14
CA GLU A 16 -10.15 -4.86 5.10
C GLU A 16 -10.09 -3.95 3.88
N ILE A 17 -8.87 -3.79 3.36
CA ILE A 17 -8.59 -3.07 2.11
C ILE A 17 -7.88 -4.05 1.18
N ASP A 18 -8.35 -4.14 -0.07
CA ASP A 18 -7.68 -4.90 -1.12
C ASP A 18 -6.71 -4.01 -1.87
N ALA A 19 -5.61 -4.58 -2.33
CA ALA A 19 -4.60 -3.86 -3.08
C ALA A 19 -4.19 -4.60 -4.35
N ILE A 20 -3.87 -3.82 -5.38
CA ILE A 20 -3.17 -4.29 -6.57
C ILE A 20 -1.92 -3.43 -6.70
N TRP A 21 -0.77 -4.04 -6.90
CA TRP A 21 0.49 -3.29 -6.91
C TRP A 21 1.44 -3.77 -7.99
N TYR A 22 2.39 -2.90 -8.34
CA TYR A 22 3.50 -3.21 -9.22
C TYR A 22 4.74 -2.50 -8.72
N SER A 23 5.88 -3.16 -8.84
CA SER A 23 7.19 -2.61 -8.51
C SER A 23 8.10 -2.76 -9.70
N SER A 24 8.96 -1.76 -9.92
CA SER A 24 9.97 -1.81 -10.97
C SER A 24 10.94 -2.99 -10.81
N ARG A 25 10.92 -3.64 -9.65
CA ARG A 25 11.75 -4.83 -9.39
C ARG A 25 11.16 -6.12 -9.92
N LEU A 26 9.88 -6.12 -10.30
CA LEU A 26 9.23 -7.32 -10.85
C LEU A 26 9.62 -7.51 -12.31
N ASP A 27 10.14 -8.69 -12.64
CA ASP A 27 10.66 -8.97 -13.98
C ASP A 27 9.57 -9.27 -15.01
N ASN A 28 8.46 -9.83 -14.57
CA ASN A 28 7.43 -10.34 -15.48
C ASN A 28 6.40 -9.31 -15.90
N LYS A 29 6.46 -8.11 -15.36
CA LYS A 29 5.54 -7.02 -15.65
C LYS A 29 4.07 -7.36 -15.37
N GLU A 30 3.87 -8.19 -14.36
CA GLU A 30 2.54 -8.54 -13.86
C GLU A 30 2.33 -7.92 -12.49
N THR A 31 1.07 -7.66 -12.14
CA THR A 31 0.74 -7.06 -10.85
C THR A 31 0.65 -8.10 -9.75
N GLY A 32 0.99 -7.71 -8.55
CA GLY A 32 0.72 -8.48 -7.36
C GLY A 32 -0.53 -7.99 -6.66
N LYS A 33 -0.88 -8.66 -5.57
CA LYS A 33 -2.05 -8.31 -4.77
C LYS A 33 -1.62 -8.02 -3.33
N GLY A 34 -2.53 -7.43 -2.56
CA GLY A 34 -2.28 -7.20 -1.15
C GLY A 34 -3.57 -7.15 -0.37
N ILE A 35 -3.45 -7.38 0.92
CA ILE A 35 -4.57 -7.33 1.84
C ILE A 35 -4.13 -6.55 3.07
N ALA A 36 -4.82 -5.46 3.35
CA ALA A 36 -4.57 -4.67 4.56
C ALA A 36 -5.71 -4.91 5.55
N ILE A 37 -5.34 -5.20 6.77
CA ILE A 37 -6.30 -5.44 7.86
C ILE A 37 -6.19 -4.28 8.84
N GLY A 38 -7.32 -3.63 9.11
CA GLY A 38 -7.42 -2.51 10.03
C GLY A 38 -8.79 -1.87 9.95
N ASP A 39 -8.99 -0.81 10.74
CA ASP A 39 -10.28 -0.13 10.81
C ASP A 39 -10.43 0.84 9.64
N THR A 40 -11.41 0.58 8.78
CA THR A 40 -11.71 1.41 7.62
C THR A 40 -12.90 2.35 7.85
N SER A 41 -13.38 2.49 9.09
CA SER A 41 -14.57 3.29 9.38
C SER A 41 -14.41 4.77 9.04
N ASN A 42 -13.17 5.27 9.01
CA ASN A 42 -12.88 6.65 8.63
C ASN A 42 -12.33 6.77 7.21
N GLY A 43 -12.52 5.74 6.38
CA GLY A 43 -11.95 5.70 5.04
C GLY A 43 -10.54 5.10 5.05
N PHE A 44 -9.67 5.62 4.19
CA PHE A 44 -8.30 5.11 4.08
C PHE A 44 -7.36 5.54 5.21
N PRO A 45 -7.45 6.75 5.78
CA PRO A 45 -6.55 7.10 6.88
C PRO A 45 -6.65 6.12 8.05
N GLY A 46 -5.51 5.75 8.62
CA GLY A 46 -5.46 4.82 9.75
C GLY A 46 -4.19 3.99 9.74
N GLU A 47 -4.20 2.96 10.58
CA GLU A 47 -3.08 2.04 10.73
C GLU A 47 -3.54 0.64 10.40
N TYR A 48 -2.71 -0.07 9.62
CA TYR A 48 -3.06 -1.38 9.07
C TYR A 48 -1.87 -2.32 9.16
N LYS A 49 -2.19 -3.62 9.14
CA LYS A 49 -1.22 -4.67 8.81
C LYS A 49 -1.47 -5.05 7.36
N ILE A 50 -0.50 -4.82 6.50
CA ILE A 50 -0.64 -5.12 5.07
C ILE A 50 0.29 -6.25 4.66
N THR A 51 -0.26 -7.25 3.98
CA THR A 51 0.52 -8.36 3.42
C THR A 51 0.43 -8.27 1.91
N TYR A 52 1.59 -8.33 1.27
CA TYR A 52 1.69 -8.30 -0.18
C TYR A 52 1.99 -9.67 -0.75
N PHE A 53 1.40 -9.96 -1.90
CA PHE A 53 1.59 -11.22 -2.62
C PHE A 53 2.10 -10.91 -4.01
N ASP A 54 3.10 -11.66 -4.47
CA ASP A 54 3.64 -11.47 -5.82
C ASP A 54 2.64 -12.01 -6.86
N PRO A 55 2.92 -11.83 -8.18
CA PRO A 55 1.99 -12.29 -9.21
C PRO A 55 1.69 -13.79 -9.17
N ASP A 56 2.58 -14.59 -8.58
CA ASP A 56 2.38 -16.04 -8.44
C ASP A 56 1.62 -16.39 -7.16
N GLY A 57 1.27 -15.39 -6.34
CA GLY A 57 0.53 -15.60 -5.11
C GLY A 57 1.38 -15.88 -3.89
N ASN A 58 2.70 -15.74 -3.99
CA ASN A 58 3.60 -15.95 -2.85
C ASN A 58 3.64 -14.72 -1.95
N ASP A 59 3.62 -14.96 -0.64
CA ASP A 59 3.74 -13.91 0.37
C ASP A 59 5.12 -13.26 0.28
N THR A 60 5.16 -11.94 0.03
CA THR A 60 6.41 -11.20 -0.07
C THR A 60 6.72 -10.36 1.17
N GLY A 61 5.84 -10.39 2.16
CA GLY A 61 6.05 -9.71 3.43
C GLY A 61 4.83 -9.00 3.96
N THR A 62 4.84 -8.79 5.26
CA THR A 62 3.79 -8.07 5.98
C THR A 62 4.42 -6.87 6.65
N PHE A 63 3.78 -5.72 6.52
CA PHE A 63 4.28 -4.44 7.03
C PHE A 63 3.22 -3.75 7.86
N ASP A 64 3.68 -2.85 8.73
CA ASP A 64 2.80 -1.88 9.35
C ASP A 64 2.62 -0.73 8.37
N LEU A 65 1.38 -0.44 8.00
CA LEU A 65 1.07 0.65 7.07
C LEU A 65 0.33 1.74 7.81
N LYS A 66 0.86 2.96 7.73
CA LYS A 66 0.20 4.13 8.30
C LYS A 66 -0.17 5.08 7.18
N ILE A 67 -1.44 5.45 7.11
CA ILE A 67 -1.97 6.38 6.11
C ILE A 67 -2.46 7.62 6.82
N ILE A 68 -1.91 8.77 6.45
CA ILE A 68 -2.22 10.07 7.06
C ILE A 68 -2.77 10.99 6.00
N LYS A 69 -3.93 11.59 6.26
CA LYS A 69 -4.49 12.61 5.37
C LYS A 69 -3.75 13.93 5.59
N SER A 70 -3.32 14.56 4.49
CA SER A 70 -2.60 15.81 4.51
C SER A 70 -3.16 16.72 3.40
N GLY A 71 -4.13 17.55 3.75
CA GLY A 71 -4.84 18.36 2.75
C GLY A 71 -5.63 17.49 1.78
N SER A 72 -5.37 17.64 0.49
CA SER A 72 -6.05 16.90 -0.57
C SER A 72 -5.38 15.57 -0.90
N VAL A 73 -4.27 15.26 -0.24
CA VAL A 73 -3.49 14.06 -0.52
C VAL A 73 -3.30 13.27 0.76
N HIS A 74 -2.74 12.08 0.62
CA HIS A 74 -2.41 11.23 1.75
C HIS A 74 -0.93 10.90 1.70
N GLU A 75 -0.32 10.75 2.89
CA GLU A 75 1.05 10.28 3.04
C GLU A 75 1.00 8.86 3.59
N LEU A 76 1.85 7.99 3.09
CA LEU A 76 1.89 6.60 3.49
C LEU A 76 3.29 6.22 3.96
N TYR A 77 3.33 5.40 5.02
CA TYR A 77 4.57 4.91 5.59
C TYR A 77 4.43 3.42 5.85
N TRP A 78 5.35 2.64 5.28
CA TRP A 78 5.42 1.20 5.52
C TRP A 78 6.61 0.93 6.42
N SER A 79 6.36 0.31 7.56
CA SER A 79 7.43 0.01 8.52
C SER A 79 7.47 -1.46 8.89
N LEU A 80 8.63 -1.89 9.34
CA LEU A 80 8.85 -3.23 9.83
C LEU A 80 9.71 -3.11 11.09
N ASP A 81 9.22 -3.67 12.18
CA ASP A 81 9.89 -3.59 13.48
C ASP A 81 10.26 -2.16 13.88
N GLY A 82 9.36 -1.22 13.58
CA GLY A 82 9.52 0.18 13.93
C GLY A 82 10.37 1.01 12.98
N GLU A 83 10.92 0.39 11.94
CA GLU A 83 11.74 1.10 10.95
C GLU A 83 10.93 1.34 9.68
N VAL A 84 10.87 2.60 9.22
CA VAL A 84 10.19 2.94 7.97
C VAL A 84 11.05 2.52 6.79
N LEU A 85 10.53 1.60 5.99
CA LEU A 85 11.25 1.04 4.83
C LEU A 85 10.80 1.65 3.52
N PHE A 86 9.53 2.07 3.42
CA PHE A 86 8.97 2.66 2.20
C PHE A 86 8.10 3.85 2.57
N VAL A 87 8.03 4.81 1.66
CA VAL A 87 7.17 5.99 1.80
C VAL A 87 6.41 6.21 0.51
N GLY A 88 5.25 6.83 0.61
CA GLY A 88 4.42 7.08 -0.57
C GLY A 88 3.49 8.24 -0.39
N VAL A 89 2.89 8.62 -1.50
CA VAL A 89 1.83 9.65 -1.54
C VAL A 89 0.67 9.10 -2.34
N GLY A 90 -0.54 9.47 -1.97
CA GLY A 90 -1.72 8.94 -2.62
C GLY A 90 -2.82 9.95 -2.80
N ILE A 91 -3.69 9.65 -3.76
CA ILE A 91 -4.86 10.47 -4.12
C ILE A 91 -6.07 9.55 -4.11
N GLU A 92 -7.07 9.96 -3.36
CA GLU A 92 -8.35 9.23 -3.33
C GLU A 92 -9.22 9.70 -4.48
N THR A 93 -9.82 8.75 -5.20
CA THR A 93 -10.75 9.02 -6.29
C THR A 93 -12.01 8.20 -6.07
N SER A 94 -12.99 8.36 -6.97
CA SER A 94 -14.23 7.58 -6.90
C SER A 94 -14.00 6.08 -7.06
N ASP A 95 -12.88 5.68 -7.68
CA ASP A 95 -12.57 4.27 -7.93
C ASP A 95 -11.68 3.65 -6.86
N GLY A 96 -11.23 4.45 -5.90
CA GLY A 96 -10.37 3.96 -4.84
C GLY A 96 -9.23 4.92 -4.54
N PHE A 97 -8.07 4.39 -4.22
CA PHE A 97 -6.95 5.16 -3.69
C PHE A 97 -5.67 4.77 -4.41
N SER A 98 -5.15 5.69 -5.21
CA SER A 98 -3.95 5.46 -6.03
C SER A 98 -2.73 6.02 -5.34
N VAL A 99 -1.69 5.21 -5.21
CA VAL A 99 -0.50 5.54 -4.41
C VAL A 99 0.76 5.25 -5.21
N GLY A 100 1.65 6.23 -5.24
CA GLY A 100 3.01 6.03 -5.72
C GLY A 100 3.93 5.86 -4.52
N TRP A 101 4.91 4.97 -4.59
CA TRP A 101 5.79 4.71 -3.47
C TRP A 101 7.23 4.47 -3.92
N ARG A 102 8.14 4.64 -2.99
CA ARG A 102 9.55 4.35 -3.17
C ARG A 102 10.16 3.91 -1.85
N LYS A 103 11.39 3.41 -1.90
CA LYS A 103 12.13 3.14 -0.67
C LYS A 103 12.34 4.43 0.11
N ALA A 104 12.35 4.31 1.43
CA ALA A 104 12.58 5.46 2.31
C ALA A 104 14.00 6.00 2.11
N GLN A 105 14.92 5.16 1.70
CA GLN A 105 16.31 5.57 1.46
C GLN A 105 16.88 4.94 0.20
#